data_6c1dd42570e7fa67b994e8a122845ce4
#
_entry.id   6c1dd42570e7fa67b994e8a122845ce4
#
_cell.length_a   1.000
_cell.length_b   1.000
_cell.length_c   1.000
_cell.angle_alpha   90.00
_cell.angle_beta   90.00
_cell.angle_gamma   90.00
#
_symmetry.space_group_name_H-M   'P 1'
#
loop_
_entity.id
_entity.type
_entity.pdbx_description
1 polymer ?
#
loop_
_entity_poly.entity_id
_entity_poly.type
_entity_poly.pdbx_seq_one_letter_code
_entity_poly.pdbx_strand_id
1 'polypeptide(L)'
;MTEETRELAGAVAALRDGDEALRFLRDLCTIRELQEIGQRWHVARLLADGVPYHEISERTGASSATISRVNQWRRYGRGGYELILERMGR
;
A
#
# COMPACT_ATOMS: atom_id res chain seq x y z
N MET A 1 -18.95 3.78 3.33
CA MET A 1 -18.01 3.02 4.18
C MET A 1 -18.79 2.25 5.24
N THR A 2 -18.59 0.96 5.32
CA THR A 2 -19.36 0.11 6.25
C THR A 2 -18.82 0.20 7.67
N GLU A 3 -19.65 -0.21 8.61
CA GLU A 3 -19.26 -0.34 10.02
C GLU A 3 -18.05 -1.29 10.17
N GLU A 4 -18.09 -2.41 9.47
CA GLU A 4 -17.01 -3.39 9.52
C GLU A 4 -15.68 -2.81 9.04
N THR A 5 -15.71 -1.96 8.02
CA THR A 5 -14.50 -1.31 7.51
C THR A 5 -13.95 -0.31 8.54
N ARG A 6 -14.84 0.39 9.23
CA ARG A 6 -14.42 1.32 10.28
C ARG A 6 -13.83 0.61 11.48
N GLU A 7 -14.41 -0.54 11.86
CA GLU A 7 -13.85 -1.38 12.92
C GLU A 7 -12.45 -1.87 12.53
N LEU A 8 -12.27 -2.28 11.28
CA LEU A 8 -10.97 -2.68 10.78
C LEU A 8 -9.95 -1.54 10.89
N ALA A 9 -10.36 -0.33 10.51
CA ALA A 9 -9.49 0.84 10.62
C ALA A 9 -9.05 1.06 12.07
N GLY A 10 -9.96 0.86 13.02
CA GLY A 10 -9.63 0.92 14.45
C GLY A 10 -8.63 -0.13 14.88
N ALA A 11 -8.74 -1.34 14.35
CA ALA A 11 -7.80 -2.42 14.64
C ALA A 11 -6.41 -2.08 14.08
N VAL A 12 -6.35 -1.56 12.85
CA VAL A 12 -5.08 -1.13 12.25
C VAL A 12 -4.45 -0.01 13.08
N ALA A 13 -5.27 0.93 13.56
CA ALA A 13 -4.77 2.05 14.37
C ALA A 13 -4.23 1.59 15.74
N ALA A 14 -4.57 0.39 16.19
CA ALA A 14 -4.06 -0.16 17.45
C ALA A 14 -2.66 -0.79 17.29
N LEU A 15 -2.19 -1.00 16.07
CA LEU A 15 -0.86 -1.59 15.82
C LEU A 15 0.23 -0.61 16.25
N ARG A 16 1.27 -1.14 16.87
CA ARG A 16 2.35 -0.32 17.46
C ARG A 16 3.64 -0.35 16.65
N ASP A 17 3.91 -1.45 15.96
CA ASP A 17 5.15 -1.58 15.20
C ASP A 17 4.97 -2.54 14.02
N GLY A 18 6.04 -2.72 13.26
CA GLY A 18 6.02 -3.55 12.06
C GLY A 18 5.79 -5.03 12.34
N ASP A 19 6.32 -5.53 13.45
CA ASP A 19 6.12 -6.94 13.82
C ASP A 19 4.66 -7.22 14.12
N GLU A 20 4.01 -6.34 14.87
CA GLU A 20 2.57 -6.47 15.16
C GLU A 20 1.75 -6.33 13.88
N ALA A 21 2.10 -5.38 13.01
CA ALA A 21 1.42 -5.17 11.75
C ALA A 21 1.49 -6.44 10.88
N LEU A 22 2.67 -7.05 10.77
CA LEU A 22 2.83 -8.26 9.98
C LEU A 22 2.04 -9.43 10.56
N ARG A 23 2.05 -9.59 11.88
CA ARG A 23 1.27 -10.65 12.55
C ARG A 23 -0.22 -10.51 12.25
N PHE A 24 -0.74 -9.29 12.38
CA PHE A 24 -2.14 -9.02 12.13
C PHE A 24 -2.50 -9.25 10.66
N LEU A 25 -1.71 -8.73 9.74
CA LEU A 25 -1.95 -8.88 8.31
C LEU A 25 -1.88 -10.33 7.87
N ARG A 26 -0.98 -11.13 8.46
CA ARG A 26 -0.87 -12.55 8.10
C ARG A 26 -2.06 -13.36 8.58
N ASP A 27 -2.70 -12.96 9.66
CA ASP A 27 -3.94 -13.61 10.13
C ASP A 27 -5.16 -13.13 9.34
N LEU A 28 -5.18 -11.85 8.98
CA LEU A 28 -6.33 -11.22 8.34
C LEU A 28 -6.43 -11.55 6.85
N CYS A 29 -5.29 -11.61 6.17
CA CYS A 29 -5.22 -11.74 4.71
C CYS A 29 -4.73 -13.11 4.27
N THR A 30 -5.16 -13.54 3.09
CA THR A 30 -4.50 -14.65 2.42
C THR A 30 -3.10 -14.20 1.98
N ILE A 31 -2.22 -15.17 1.71
CA ILE A 31 -0.88 -14.87 1.21
C ILE A 31 -0.95 -14.04 -0.08
N ARG A 32 -1.86 -14.40 -0.99
CA ARG A 32 -2.03 -13.67 -2.25
C ARG A 32 -2.47 -12.24 -2.02
N GLU A 33 -3.45 -12.04 -1.12
CA GLU A 33 -3.92 -10.69 -0.79
C GLU A 33 -2.80 -9.85 -0.21
N LEU A 34 -2.00 -10.42 0.68
CA LEU A 34 -0.90 -9.72 1.30
C LEU A 34 0.17 -9.34 0.27
N GLN A 35 0.48 -10.25 -0.67
CA GLN A 35 1.42 -9.97 -1.74
C GLN A 35 0.93 -8.84 -2.65
N GLU A 36 -0.36 -8.84 -2.98
CA GLU A 36 -0.95 -7.79 -3.81
C GLU A 36 -0.91 -6.42 -3.11
N ILE A 37 -1.24 -6.39 -1.84
CA ILE A 37 -1.19 -5.15 -1.05
C ILE A 37 0.27 -4.65 -0.96
N GLY A 38 1.19 -5.56 -0.68
CA GLY A 38 2.61 -5.24 -0.61
C GLY A 38 3.14 -4.69 -1.93
N GLN A 39 2.71 -5.26 -3.06
CA GLN A 39 3.09 -4.78 -4.38
C GLN A 39 2.59 -3.36 -4.62
N ARG A 40 1.33 -3.07 -4.26
CA ARG A 40 0.77 -1.71 -4.40
C ARG A 40 1.57 -0.69 -3.59
N TRP A 41 1.93 -1.04 -2.37
CA TRP A 41 2.73 -0.16 -1.53
C TRP A 41 4.11 0.08 -2.14
N HIS A 42 4.76 -0.97 -2.61
CA HIS A 42 6.08 -0.87 -3.25
C HIS A 42 6.03 0.02 -4.49
N VAL A 43 5.01 -0.19 -5.33
CA VAL A 43 4.79 0.65 -6.53
C VAL A 43 4.60 2.12 -6.13
N ALA A 44 3.80 2.39 -5.10
CA ALA A 44 3.56 3.76 -4.65
C ALA A 44 4.87 4.44 -4.19
N ARG A 45 5.73 3.71 -3.47
CA ARG A 45 7.02 4.25 -3.04
C ARG A 45 7.92 4.60 -4.22
N LEU A 46 7.98 3.70 -5.20
CA LEU A 46 8.82 3.93 -6.39
C LEU A 46 8.30 5.09 -7.23
N LEU A 47 6.98 5.22 -7.35
CA LEU A 47 6.37 6.37 -8.04
C LEU A 47 6.72 7.68 -7.32
N ALA A 48 6.64 7.69 -6.00
CA ALA A 48 6.99 8.87 -5.20
C ALA A 48 8.47 9.23 -5.36
N ASP A 49 9.33 8.25 -5.56
CA ASP A 49 10.76 8.46 -5.79
C ASP A 49 11.08 8.85 -7.25
N GLY A 50 10.08 8.96 -8.11
CA GLY A 50 10.27 9.38 -9.51
C GLY A 50 10.76 8.29 -10.43
N VAL A 51 10.67 7.02 -10.04
CA VAL A 51 11.12 5.90 -10.86
C VAL A 51 10.19 5.75 -12.07
N PRO A 52 10.74 5.58 -13.30
CA PRO A 52 9.90 5.41 -14.48
C PRO A 52 9.10 4.11 -14.45
N TYR A 53 7.95 4.10 -15.14
CA TYR A 53 7.03 2.97 -15.15
C TYR A 53 7.70 1.66 -15.58
N HIS A 54 8.52 1.68 -16.64
CA HIS A 54 9.15 0.45 -17.12
C HIS A 54 10.09 -0.16 -16.06
N GLU A 55 10.78 0.68 -15.31
CA GLU A 55 11.67 0.21 -14.26
C GLU A 55 10.88 -0.30 -13.06
N ILE A 56 9.76 0.35 -12.72
CA ILE A 56 8.86 -0.14 -11.67
C ILE A 56 8.35 -1.53 -12.03
N SER A 57 7.92 -1.72 -13.29
CA SER A 57 7.43 -3.01 -13.75
C SER A 57 8.50 -4.09 -13.62
N GLU A 58 9.72 -3.79 -13.99
CA GLU A 58 10.84 -4.73 -13.87
C GLU A 58 11.13 -5.10 -12.41
N ARG A 59 11.11 -4.12 -11.53
CA ARG A 59 11.43 -4.32 -10.11
C ARG A 59 10.34 -5.03 -9.33
N THR A 60 9.08 -4.78 -9.68
CA THR A 60 7.94 -5.23 -8.87
C THR A 60 7.13 -6.34 -9.51
N GLY A 61 7.27 -6.55 -10.80
CA GLY A 61 6.42 -7.45 -11.56
C GLY A 61 5.02 -6.91 -11.83
N ALA A 62 4.74 -5.66 -11.43
CA ALA A 62 3.43 -5.06 -11.65
C ALA A 62 3.23 -4.71 -13.12
N SER A 63 2.01 -4.91 -13.62
CA SER A 63 1.65 -4.50 -14.97
C SER A 63 1.56 -2.97 -15.05
N SER A 64 1.65 -2.42 -16.27
CA SER A 64 1.48 -0.98 -16.46
C SER A 64 0.10 -0.51 -16.01
N ALA A 65 -0.92 -1.34 -16.17
CA ALA A 65 -2.27 -1.04 -15.68
C ALA A 65 -2.31 -0.90 -14.16
N THR A 66 -1.63 -1.80 -13.44
CA THR A 66 -1.55 -1.72 -11.98
C THR A 66 -0.80 -0.47 -11.55
N ILE A 67 0.33 -0.16 -12.19
CA ILE A 67 1.12 1.03 -11.87
C ILE A 67 0.29 2.30 -12.08
N SER A 68 -0.41 2.40 -13.21
CA SER A 68 -1.30 3.53 -13.49
C SER A 68 -2.39 3.69 -12.45
N ARG A 69 -2.99 2.57 -12.03
CA ARG A 69 -4.07 2.58 -11.04
C ARG A 69 -3.55 3.05 -9.68
N VAL A 70 -2.39 2.56 -9.26
CA VAL A 70 -1.78 3.00 -8.00
C VAL A 70 -1.44 4.49 -8.07
N ASN A 71 -0.93 4.95 -9.21
CA ASN A 71 -0.61 6.37 -9.38
C ASN A 71 -1.86 7.24 -9.27
N GLN A 72 -2.98 6.78 -9.85
CA GLN A 72 -4.28 7.47 -9.72
C GLN A 72 -4.70 7.59 -8.26
N TRP A 73 -4.64 6.49 -7.51
CA TRP A 73 -5.01 6.50 -6.10
C TRP A 73 -4.06 7.37 -5.28
N ARG A 74 -2.77 7.36 -5.58
CA ARG A 74 -1.79 8.18 -4.89
C ARG A 74 -2.06 9.67 -5.10
N ARG A 75 -2.45 10.05 -6.31
CA ARG A 75 -2.64 11.48 -6.66
C ARG A 75 -4.04 11.98 -6.36
N TYR A 76 -5.06 11.15 -6.56
CA TYR A 76 -6.46 11.59 -6.52
C TYR A 76 -7.33 10.78 -5.55
N GLY A 77 -6.75 9.94 -4.73
CA GLY A 77 -7.49 9.15 -3.76
C GLY A 77 -7.78 9.90 -2.47
N ARG A 78 -7.73 9.20 -1.36
CA ARG A 78 -8.08 9.75 -0.04
C ARG A 78 -6.86 10.27 0.73
N GLY A 79 -5.71 10.35 0.10
CA GLY A 79 -4.50 10.87 0.73
C GLY A 79 -3.76 9.87 1.61
N GLY A 80 -4.19 8.60 1.63
CA GLY A 80 -3.55 7.59 2.48
C GLY A 80 -2.11 7.29 2.09
N TYR A 81 -1.83 7.17 0.80
CA TYR A 81 -0.47 6.95 0.34
C TYR A 81 0.44 8.12 0.72
N GLU A 82 -0.02 9.34 0.45
CA GLU A 82 0.77 10.55 0.74
C GLU A 82 1.03 10.69 2.24
N LEU A 83 0.02 10.41 3.07
CA LEU A 83 0.16 10.49 4.52
C LEU A 83 1.27 9.59 5.03
N ILE A 84 1.28 8.33 4.61
CA ILE A 84 2.27 7.38 5.08
C ILE A 84 3.64 7.62 4.45
N LEU A 85 3.69 7.94 3.16
CA LEU A 85 4.94 8.29 2.49
C LEU A 85 5.62 9.47 3.19
N GLU A 86 4.86 10.50 3.54
CA GLU A 86 5.38 11.66 4.25
C GLU A 86 5.91 11.29 5.63
N ARG A 87 5.16 10.48 6.39
CA ARG A 87 5.60 10.03 7.71
C ARG A 87 6.86 9.18 7.66
N MET A 88 7.07 8.47 6.57
CA MET A 88 8.26 7.64 6.39
C MET A 88 9.42 8.40 5.75
N GLY A 89 9.31 9.72 5.59
CA GLY A 89 10.38 10.57 5.06
C GLY A 89 10.53 10.54 3.55
N ARG A 90 9.44 10.31 2.83
CA ARG A 90 9.47 10.27 1.37
C ARG A 90 9.16 11.61 0.75
#